data_5ee9bbf8b37659fff398d0caf43acc26
#
_entry.id   5ee9bbf8b37659fff398d0caf43acc26
#
_cell.length_a   1.000
_cell.length_b   1.000
_cell.length_c   1.000
_cell.angle_alpha   90.00
_cell.angle_beta   90.00
_cell.angle_gamma   90.00
#
_symmetry.space_group_name_H-M   'P 1'
#
loop_
_entity.id
_entity.type
_entity.pdbx_description
1 polymer ?
#
loop_
_entity_poly.entity_id
_entity_poly.type
_entity_poly.pdbx_seq_one_letter_code
_entity_poly.pdbx_strand_id
1 'polypeptide(L)'
;MQLGIRLHDVNAALPAQDQTLEARAAKAREEGFSCVHLALSKCIKGVSFDEAALTEGLAAYVHRVFGRQELDVAVLGCYLNLAHPDPGQVKEFQSRYFGSLRVAALAGIGMVGTETGAPNAAYKFDGNTHSREALRTFMWNLEPVLEMAEKFGVMMAIEPVRNHIVCNVERTLQVIEGMKSPNLRIIFDPVNLLGTDNVDRRDTVLGEAMDRLCDHIAMVHLKDYVRTENGLMSVAAGNGEMDYTAILRFLKARKPFIQATLENTTNDNAVRSRELIERLYASV
;
A
#
# COMPACT_ATOMS: atom_id res chain seq x y z
N MET A 1 -8.04 15.81 -0.49
CA MET A 1 -7.27 14.58 -0.74
C MET A 1 -5.99 14.96 -1.48
N GLN A 2 -4.88 14.38 -1.11
CA GLN A 2 -3.60 14.52 -1.82
C GLN A 2 -3.44 13.29 -2.73
N LEU A 3 -3.23 13.51 -4.03
CA LEU A 3 -3.17 12.42 -5.01
C LEU A 3 -1.74 12.18 -5.46
N GLY A 4 -1.33 10.94 -5.42
CA GLY A 4 -0.01 10.45 -5.76
C GLY A 4 -0.02 9.25 -6.69
N ILE A 5 1.16 8.65 -6.85
CA ILE A 5 1.38 7.50 -7.72
C ILE A 5 2.29 6.48 -7.05
N ARG A 6 2.08 5.21 -7.34
CA ARG A 6 3.05 4.17 -7.01
C ARG A 6 4.33 4.39 -7.83
N LEU A 7 5.43 4.79 -7.15
CA LEU A 7 6.59 5.38 -7.82
C LEU A 7 7.26 4.46 -8.86
N HIS A 8 7.21 3.16 -8.66
CA HIS A 8 7.79 2.23 -9.64
C HIS A 8 6.94 2.07 -10.91
N ASP A 9 5.72 2.56 -10.95
CA ASP A 9 4.91 2.63 -12.17
C ASP A 9 5.39 3.76 -13.12
N VAL A 10 6.17 4.71 -12.61
CA VAL A 10 6.83 5.78 -13.41
C VAL A 10 8.01 5.26 -14.24
N ASN A 11 8.33 3.98 -14.15
CA ASN A 11 9.51 3.35 -14.76
C ASN A 11 9.61 3.46 -16.27
N ALA A 12 8.52 3.23 -16.96
CA ALA A 12 8.55 3.03 -18.40
C ALA A 12 8.78 4.35 -19.19
N ALA A 13 8.68 5.53 -18.53
CA ALA A 13 8.96 6.83 -19.13
C ALA A 13 10.46 7.11 -19.33
N LEU A 14 11.31 6.38 -18.61
CA LEU A 14 12.73 6.68 -18.56
C LEU A 14 13.52 5.55 -19.21
N PRO A 15 14.58 5.85 -19.99
CA PRO A 15 15.55 4.84 -20.41
C PRO A 15 16.08 4.09 -19.18
N ALA A 16 16.43 2.81 -19.34
CA ALA A 16 16.79 1.93 -18.23
C ALA A 16 17.96 2.48 -17.37
N GLN A 17 18.91 3.19 -17.98
CA GLN A 17 20.05 3.84 -17.32
C GLN A 17 19.63 5.07 -16.50
N ASP A 18 18.49 5.69 -16.82
CA ASP A 18 18.03 6.95 -16.21
C ASP A 18 16.98 6.71 -15.14
N GLN A 19 16.65 5.46 -14.83
CA GLN A 19 15.65 5.09 -13.83
C GLN A 19 16.19 5.19 -12.39
N THR A 20 16.79 6.33 -12.04
CA THR A 20 17.20 6.63 -10.67
C THR A 20 16.01 7.06 -9.81
N LEU A 21 16.17 7.07 -8.49
CA LEU A 21 15.13 7.54 -7.58
C LEU A 21 14.80 9.02 -7.83
N GLU A 22 15.83 9.83 -8.07
CA GLU A 22 15.70 11.25 -8.39
C GLU A 22 14.91 11.50 -9.68
N ALA A 23 15.24 10.74 -10.74
CA ALA A 23 14.56 10.89 -12.02
C ALA A 23 13.07 10.50 -11.93
N ARG A 24 12.75 9.44 -11.18
CA ARG A 24 11.38 9.02 -10.93
C ARG A 24 10.61 10.05 -10.12
N ALA A 25 11.22 10.60 -9.07
CA ALA A 25 10.62 11.64 -8.24
C ALA A 25 10.36 12.92 -9.07
N ALA A 26 11.35 13.35 -9.87
CA ALA A 26 11.19 14.49 -10.78
C ALA A 26 10.06 14.26 -11.78
N LYS A 27 9.99 13.07 -12.39
CA LYS A 27 8.93 12.72 -13.35
C LYS A 27 7.55 12.68 -12.70
N ALA A 28 7.42 12.10 -11.51
CA ALA A 28 6.15 12.11 -10.77
C ALA A 28 5.68 13.54 -10.49
N ARG A 29 6.60 14.45 -10.12
CA ARG A 29 6.28 15.87 -9.91
C ARG A 29 5.87 16.57 -11.20
N GLU A 30 6.61 16.35 -12.29
CA GLU A 30 6.30 16.88 -13.63
C GLU A 30 4.89 16.45 -14.08
N GLU A 31 4.49 15.23 -13.82
CA GLU A 31 3.18 14.66 -14.11
C GLU A 31 2.06 15.17 -13.19
N GLY A 32 2.38 16.05 -12.22
CA GLY A 32 1.42 16.73 -11.36
C GLY A 32 1.03 15.96 -10.10
N PHE A 33 1.73 14.88 -9.75
CA PHE A 33 1.51 14.19 -8.50
C PHE A 33 2.09 14.97 -7.31
N SER A 34 1.49 14.82 -6.13
CA SER A 34 1.89 15.51 -4.90
C SER A 34 2.42 14.58 -3.82
N CYS A 35 2.21 13.28 -3.97
CA CYS A 35 2.81 12.26 -3.10
C CYS A 35 3.11 10.97 -3.86
N VAL A 36 3.84 10.06 -3.23
CA VAL A 36 4.21 8.77 -3.82
C VAL A 36 4.05 7.61 -2.82
N HIS A 37 3.75 6.43 -3.34
CA HIS A 37 4.00 5.17 -2.67
C HIS A 37 5.40 4.68 -3.07
N LEU A 38 6.32 4.61 -2.11
CA LEU A 38 7.71 4.24 -2.33
C LEU A 38 7.98 2.79 -1.92
N ALA A 39 8.33 1.93 -2.86
CA ALA A 39 8.91 0.62 -2.60
C ALA A 39 10.41 0.67 -3.00
N LEU A 40 11.31 0.75 -2.02
CA LEU A 40 12.76 0.95 -2.25
C LEU A 40 13.34 -0.10 -3.19
N SER A 41 13.05 -1.37 -2.97
CA SER A 41 13.55 -2.49 -3.80
C SER A 41 13.06 -2.47 -5.25
N LYS A 42 11.98 -1.76 -5.54
CA LYS A 42 11.44 -1.57 -6.89
C LYS A 42 12.00 -0.33 -7.57
N CYS A 43 12.42 0.66 -6.79
CA CYS A 43 12.86 1.97 -7.29
C CYS A 43 14.38 2.13 -7.34
N ILE A 44 15.14 1.39 -6.51
CA ILE A 44 16.61 1.45 -6.47
C ILE A 44 17.14 0.07 -6.85
N LYS A 45 17.88 -0.01 -7.94
CA LYS A 45 18.47 -1.26 -8.44
C LYS A 45 19.86 -1.50 -7.84
N GLY A 46 20.27 -2.78 -7.79
CA GLY A 46 21.64 -3.16 -7.39
C GLY A 46 21.90 -3.08 -5.89
N VAL A 47 20.89 -2.86 -5.07
CA VAL A 47 20.98 -2.84 -3.61
C VAL A 47 20.07 -3.93 -3.03
N SER A 48 20.62 -4.73 -2.11
CA SER A 48 19.81 -5.60 -1.25
C SER A 48 19.30 -4.75 -0.10
N PHE A 49 17.99 -4.69 0.09
CA PHE A 49 17.37 -3.98 1.21
C PHE A 49 17.20 -4.91 2.41
N ASP A 50 18.30 -5.53 2.84
CA ASP A 50 18.43 -6.15 4.15
C ASP A 50 18.63 -5.10 5.26
N GLU A 51 18.73 -5.53 6.50
CA GLU A 51 18.88 -4.62 7.63
C GLU A 51 20.14 -3.73 7.52
N ALA A 52 21.22 -4.26 6.96
CA ALA A 52 22.48 -3.52 6.81
C ALA A 52 22.39 -2.36 5.80
N ALA A 53 21.53 -2.47 4.80
CA ALA A 53 21.31 -1.42 3.79
C ALA A 53 20.29 -0.36 4.26
N LEU A 54 19.46 -0.65 5.28
CA LEU A 54 18.44 0.27 5.81
C LEU A 54 19.05 1.22 6.85
N THR A 55 19.94 2.09 6.40
CA THR A 55 20.77 2.99 7.21
C THR A 55 20.19 4.39 7.35
N GLU A 56 20.74 5.16 8.29
CA GLU A 56 20.47 6.60 8.47
C GLU A 56 20.84 7.41 7.22
N GLY A 57 21.92 6.99 6.52
CA GLY A 57 22.34 7.59 5.25
C GLY A 57 21.32 7.40 4.14
N LEU A 58 20.68 6.22 4.07
CA LEU A 58 19.57 5.96 3.15
C LEU A 58 18.36 6.85 3.49
N ALA A 59 18.02 6.98 4.77
CA ALA A 59 16.92 7.86 5.20
C ALA A 59 17.16 9.32 4.79
N ALA A 60 18.37 9.84 5.03
CA ALA A 60 18.76 11.18 4.62
C ALA A 60 18.76 11.37 3.09
N TYR A 61 19.13 10.34 2.33
CA TYR A 61 19.05 10.35 0.88
C TYR A 61 17.61 10.43 0.39
N VAL A 62 16.74 9.56 0.88
CA VAL A 62 15.29 9.54 0.56
C VAL A 62 14.66 10.89 0.89
N HIS A 63 14.89 11.40 2.10
CA HIS A 63 14.40 12.73 2.51
C HIS A 63 14.79 13.84 1.53
N ARG A 64 16.07 13.89 1.11
CA ARG A 64 16.54 14.91 0.16
C ARG A 64 15.93 14.77 -1.23
N VAL A 65 15.79 13.53 -1.73
CA VAL A 65 15.24 13.28 -3.07
C VAL A 65 13.82 13.82 -3.18
N PHE A 66 12.96 13.43 -2.25
CA PHE A 66 11.55 13.83 -2.29
C PHE A 66 11.35 15.28 -1.87
N GLY A 67 12.11 15.78 -0.88
CA GLY A 67 12.06 17.17 -0.46
C GLY A 67 12.43 18.16 -1.58
N ARG A 68 13.40 17.83 -2.45
CA ARG A 68 13.76 18.67 -3.62
C ARG A 68 12.63 18.76 -4.65
N GLN A 69 11.75 17.79 -4.69
CA GLN A 69 10.62 17.74 -5.62
C GLN A 69 9.31 18.20 -4.97
N GLU A 70 9.33 18.60 -3.70
CA GLU A 70 8.11 18.91 -2.93
C GLU A 70 7.07 17.78 -3.02
N LEU A 71 7.55 16.55 -2.92
CA LEU A 71 6.73 15.34 -2.91
C LEU A 71 6.73 14.72 -1.51
N ASP A 72 5.56 14.39 -1.00
CA ASP A 72 5.45 13.55 0.19
C ASP A 72 5.61 12.08 -0.17
N VAL A 73 6.21 11.30 0.74
CA VAL A 73 6.13 9.85 0.68
C VAL A 73 4.97 9.40 1.56
N ALA A 74 3.85 9.08 0.93
CA ALA A 74 2.61 8.69 1.61
C ALA A 74 2.75 7.38 2.37
N VAL A 75 3.51 6.44 1.82
CA VAL A 75 3.81 5.15 2.42
C VAL A 75 5.15 4.60 1.92
N LEU A 76 5.93 4.05 2.83
CA LEU A 76 7.08 3.21 2.51
C LEU A 76 6.62 1.75 2.45
N GLY A 77 6.58 1.17 1.26
CA GLY A 77 6.14 -0.21 1.05
C GLY A 77 7.21 -1.22 1.45
N CYS A 78 6.84 -2.15 2.34
CA CYS A 78 7.67 -3.26 2.80
C CYS A 78 6.84 -4.55 2.76
N TYR A 79 6.82 -5.23 1.62
CA TYR A 79 5.93 -6.36 1.35
C TYR A 79 6.65 -7.69 1.62
N LEU A 80 6.65 -8.12 2.89
CA LEU A 80 7.32 -9.34 3.35
C LEU A 80 6.32 -10.23 4.09
N ASN A 81 6.44 -11.54 3.91
CA ASN A 81 5.49 -12.53 4.40
C ASN A 81 5.67 -12.84 5.89
N LEU A 82 4.97 -12.12 6.75
CA LEU A 82 4.98 -12.39 8.21
C LEU A 82 4.32 -13.72 8.61
N ALA A 83 3.66 -14.43 7.70
CA ALA A 83 3.15 -15.77 7.92
C ALA A 83 3.98 -16.86 7.23
N HIS A 84 5.22 -16.57 6.87
CA HIS A 84 6.13 -17.55 6.27
C HIS A 84 6.34 -18.75 7.20
N PRO A 85 6.33 -20.01 6.67
CA PRO A 85 6.41 -21.21 7.50
C PRO A 85 7.79 -21.43 8.14
N ASP A 86 8.85 -20.82 7.63
CA ASP A 86 10.20 -20.86 8.20
C ASP A 86 10.40 -19.74 9.22
N PRO A 87 10.59 -20.04 10.51
CA PRO A 87 10.81 -19.03 11.54
C PRO A 87 12.10 -18.21 11.34
N GLY A 88 13.12 -18.76 10.68
CA GLY A 88 14.35 -18.04 10.33
C GLY A 88 14.06 -16.91 9.35
N GLN A 89 13.28 -17.19 8.30
CA GLN A 89 12.83 -16.19 7.35
C GLN A 89 11.93 -15.14 7.99
N VAL A 90 11.06 -15.53 8.91
CA VAL A 90 10.21 -14.56 9.65
C VAL A 90 11.08 -13.57 10.44
N LYS A 91 12.12 -14.03 11.13
CA LYS A 91 13.04 -13.15 11.87
C LYS A 91 13.78 -12.18 10.95
N GLU A 92 14.24 -12.65 9.78
CA GLU A 92 14.85 -11.81 8.76
C GLU A 92 13.87 -10.75 8.27
N PHE A 93 12.62 -11.13 7.97
CA PHE A 93 11.59 -10.21 7.56
C PHE A 93 11.25 -9.18 8.65
N GLN A 94 11.13 -9.59 9.90
CA GLN A 94 10.94 -8.66 11.04
C GLN A 94 12.09 -7.66 11.14
N SER A 95 13.34 -8.10 11.01
CA SER A 95 14.51 -7.21 11.01
C SER A 95 14.42 -6.16 9.88
N ARG A 96 13.99 -6.56 8.69
CA ARG A 96 13.77 -5.63 7.56
C ARG A 96 12.61 -4.66 7.81
N TYR A 97 11.53 -5.08 8.48
CA TYR A 97 10.49 -4.17 8.94
C TYR A 97 11.04 -3.16 9.95
N PHE A 98 11.84 -3.59 10.92
CA PHE A 98 12.45 -2.70 11.91
C PHE A 98 13.34 -1.64 11.24
N GLY A 99 14.18 -2.06 10.28
CA GLY A 99 14.98 -1.14 9.48
C GLY A 99 14.13 -0.18 8.66
N SER A 100 13.05 -0.67 8.03
CA SER A 100 12.13 0.17 7.25
C SER A 100 11.40 1.20 8.11
N LEU A 101 10.95 0.82 9.31
CA LEU A 101 10.33 1.73 10.27
C LEU A 101 11.31 2.81 10.73
N ARG A 102 12.58 2.44 11.01
CA ARG A 102 13.64 3.39 11.35
C ARG A 102 13.92 4.37 10.20
N VAL A 103 14.07 3.86 8.98
CA VAL A 103 14.26 4.70 7.78
C VAL A 103 13.06 5.64 7.58
N ALA A 104 11.84 5.14 7.74
CA ALA A 104 10.64 5.96 7.63
C ALA A 104 10.64 7.10 8.65
N ALA A 105 10.89 6.80 9.94
CA ALA A 105 10.96 7.81 11.00
C ALA A 105 11.99 8.90 10.69
N LEU A 106 13.21 8.50 10.30
CA LEU A 106 14.31 9.42 10.02
C LEU A 106 14.12 10.21 8.72
N ALA A 107 13.42 9.65 7.75
CA ALA A 107 13.11 10.32 6.48
C ALA A 107 11.86 11.23 6.56
N GLY A 108 11.15 11.24 7.69
CA GLY A 108 9.90 11.98 7.83
C GLY A 108 8.70 11.32 7.16
N ILE A 109 8.75 10.00 6.95
CA ILE A 109 7.66 9.19 6.38
C ILE A 109 6.81 8.65 7.51
N GLY A 110 5.53 9.03 7.55
CA GLY A 110 4.62 8.68 8.66
C GLY A 110 4.14 7.24 8.67
N MET A 111 4.37 6.45 7.59
CA MET A 111 3.73 5.14 7.44
C MET A 111 4.62 4.14 6.70
N VAL A 112 4.68 2.89 7.21
CA VAL A 112 5.18 1.71 6.50
C VAL A 112 3.99 0.83 6.16
N GLY A 113 3.89 0.37 4.91
CA GLY A 113 2.77 -0.44 4.42
C GLY A 113 3.16 -1.85 4.02
N THR A 114 2.24 -2.80 4.21
CA THR A 114 2.39 -4.19 3.78
C THR A 114 1.04 -4.83 3.44
N GLU A 115 1.07 -5.84 2.59
CA GLU A 115 0.03 -6.85 2.48
C GLU A 115 0.21 -7.93 3.55
N THR A 116 -0.76 -8.84 3.67
CA THR A 116 -0.78 -9.81 4.79
C THR A 116 -0.33 -11.24 4.40
N GLY A 117 -0.02 -11.46 3.14
CA GLY A 117 0.62 -12.66 2.64
C GLY A 117 -0.21 -13.96 2.70
N ALA A 118 0.49 -15.07 2.74
CA ALA A 118 -0.06 -16.42 2.79
C ALA A 118 0.79 -17.33 3.68
N PRO A 119 0.23 -18.42 4.29
CA PRO A 119 0.95 -19.29 5.19
C PRO A 119 1.86 -20.30 4.47
N ASN A 120 2.51 -19.87 3.40
CA ASN A 120 3.42 -20.67 2.60
C ASN A 120 4.59 -19.85 2.04
N ALA A 121 5.68 -20.53 1.67
CA ALA A 121 6.87 -19.87 1.14
C ALA A 121 6.68 -19.22 -0.24
N ALA A 122 5.67 -19.66 -0.99
CA ALA A 122 5.40 -19.14 -2.34
C ALA A 122 4.65 -17.80 -2.34
N TYR A 123 4.19 -17.34 -1.17
CA TYR A 123 3.36 -16.13 -1.03
C TYR A 123 2.08 -16.17 -1.90
N LYS A 124 1.50 -17.35 -2.06
CA LYS A 124 0.36 -17.56 -2.95
C LYS A 124 -0.84 -18.09 -2.18
N PHE A 125 -2.02 -17.67 -2.63
CA PHE A 125 -3.27 -18.19 -2.09
C PHE A 125 -3.33 -19.73 -2.21
N ASP A 126 -3.74 -20.37 -1.12
CA ASP A 126 -4.05 -21.80 -1.03
C ASP A 126 -5.21 -22.05 -0.05
N GLY A 127 -5.60 -23.33 0.11
CA GLY A 127 -6.70 -23.70 1.00
C GLY A 127 -6.52 -23.36 2.47
N ASN A 128 -5.29 -23.06 2.92
CA ASN A 128 -4.96 -22.70 4.30
C ASN A 128 -4.89 -21.19 4.51
N THR A 129 -4.85 -20.38 3.44
CA THR A 129 -4.66 -18.94 3.54
C THR A 129 -5.71 -18.26 4.41
N HIS A 130 -6.96 -18.71 4.34
CA HIS A 130 -8.05 -18.17 5.16
C HIS A 130 -8.29 -18.95 6.46
N SER A 131 -7.35 -19.81 6.90
CA SER A 131 -7.49 -20.52 8.15
C SER A 131 -7.37 -19.58 9.36
N ARG A 132 -7.89 -20.00 10.53
CA ARG A 132 -7.70 -19.28 11.79
C ARG A 132 -6.23 -19.34 12.25
N GLU A 133 -5.54 -20.41 11.90
CA GLU A 133 -4.12 -20.59 12.22
C GLU A 133 -3.25 -19.60 11.46
N ALA A 134 -3.49 -19.42 10.15
CA ALA A 134 -2.78 -18.42 9.35
C ALA A 134 -2.96 -17.00 9.92
N LEU A 135 -4.17 -16.64 10.34
CA LEU A 135 -4.44 -15.34 10.97
C LEU A 135 -3.68 -15.18 12.28
N ARG A 136 -3.70 -16.21 13.15
CA ARG A 136 -2.97 -16.16 14.43
C ARG A 136 -1.46 -16.05 14.21
N THR A 137 -0.91 -16.82 13.26
CA THR A 137 0.52 -16.76 12.92
C THR A 137 0.90 -15.38 12.40
N PHE A 138 0.10 -14.82 11.52
CA PHE A 138 0.31 -13.44 11.02
C PHE A 138 0.31 -12.43 12.16
N MET A 139 -0.71 -12.46 13.04
CA MET A 139 -0.81 -11.55 14.17
C MET A 139 0.35 -11.71 15.15
N TRP A 140 0.74 -12.93 15.49
CA TRP A 140 1.87 -13.22 16.35
C TRP A 140 3.18 -12.61 15.84
N ASN A 141 3.42 -12.75 14.54
CA ASN A 141 4.64 -12.22 13.91
C ASN A 141 4.56 -10.71 13.62
N LEU A 142 3.37 -10.13 13.54
CA LEU A 142 3.15 -8.69 13.40
C LEU A 142 3.38 -7.94 14.74
N GLU A 143 3.14 -8.56 15.88
CA GLU A 143 3.23 -7.92 17.19
C GLU A 143 4.58 -7.21 17.44
N PRO A 144 5.76 -7.85 17.27
CA PRO A 144 7.04 -7.16 17.43
C PRO A 144 7.26 -6.00 16.45
N VAL A 145 6.65 -6.08 15.26
CA VAL A 145 6.73 -5.01 14.26
C VAL A 145 5.92 -3.79 14.72
N LEU A 146 4.74 -4.01 15.30
CA LEU A 146 3.92 -2.94 15.88
C LEU A 146 4.58 -2.30 17.09
N GLU A 147 5.19 -3.07 17.98
CA GLU A 147 5.97 -2.52 19.10
C GLU A 147 7.09 -1.59 18.61
N MET A 148 7.76 -1.97 17.52
CA MET A 148 8.79 -1.12 16.92
C MET A 148 8.20 0.11 16.24
N ALA A 149 7.06 -0.02 15.58
CA ALA A 149 6.33 1.10 14.98
C ALA A 149 5.91 2.13 16.05
N GLU A 150 5.45 1.68 17.21
CA GLU A 150 5.13 2.54 18.36
C GLU A 150 6.37 3.27 18.89
N LYS A 151 7.50 2.58 19.03
CA LYS A 151 8.77 3.17 19.49
C LYS A 151 9.28 4.27 18.56
N PHE A 152 9.10 4.10 17.26
CA PHE A 152 9.52 5.10 16.26
C PHE A 152 8.45 6.16 15.96
N GLY A 153 7.22 6.01 16.47
CA GLY A 153 6.10 6.91 16.15
C GLY A 153 5.65 6.84 14.70
N VAL A 154 5.87 5.71 14.02
CA VAL A 154 5.49 5.46 12.61
C VAL A 154 4.27 4.56 12.59
N MET A 155 3.33 4.81 11.70
CA MET A 155 2.19 3.91 11.48
C MET A 155 2.62 2.66 10.72
N MET A 156 2.15 1.51 11.14
CA MET A 156 2.22 0.26 10.38
C MET A 156 0.86 0.01 9.76
N ALA A 157 0.77 0.06 8.43
CA ALA A 157 -0.49 -0.13 7.73
C ALA A 157 -0.54 -1.48 7.01
N ILE A 158 -1.59 -2.24 7.27
CA ILE A 158 -1.89 -3.47 6.53
C ILE A 158 -2.89 -3.19 5.42
N GLU A 159 -2.69 -3.83 4.30
CA GLU A 159 -3.61 -3.80 3.16
C GLU A 159 -4.40 -5.10 3.09
N PRO A 160 -5.73 -5.07 3.31
CA PRO A 160 -6.57 -6.24 3.13
C PRO A 160 -6.66 -6.60 1.64
N VAL A 161 -6.32 -7.84 1.32
CA VAL A 161 -6.37 -8.38 -0.05
C VAL A 161 -7.12 -9.71 -0.03
N ARG A 162 -8.10 -9.87 -0.90
CA ARG A 162 -8.97 -11.04 -0.95
C ARG A 162 -8.23 -12.39 -0.95
N ASN A 163 -7.12 -12.47 -1.64
CA ASN A 163 -6.32 -13.68 -1.75
C ASN A 163 -5.20 -13.79 -0.69
N HIS A 164 -5.23 -12.94 0.35
CA HIS A 164 -4.29 -12.95 1.46
C HIS A 164 -4.97 -13.35 2.77
N ILE A 165 -4.19 -13.44 3.84
CA ILE A 165 -4.65 -13.85 5.16
C ILE A 165 -5.74 -12.91 5.69
N VAL A 166 -5.54 -11.60 5.57
CA VAL A 166 -6.56 -10.59 5.90
C VAL A 166 -7.29 -10.22 4.62
N CYS A 167 -8.41 -10.89 4.36
CA CYS A 167 -9.06 -10.91 3.06
C CYS A 167 -10.38 -10.12 2.96
N ASN A 168 -10.87 -9.59 4.07
CA ASN A 168 -12.16 -8.89 4.14
C ASN A 168 -12.26 -8.02 5.40
N VAL A 169 -13.33 -7.26 5.51
CA VAL A 169 -13.62 -6.35 6.64
C VAL A 169 -13.57 -7.06 7.98
N GLU A 170 -14.19 -8.22 8.09
CA GLU A 170 -14.29 -8.98 9.34
C GLU A 170 -12.91 -9.40 9.86
N ARG A 171 -12.07 -9.96 8.99
CA ARG A 171 -10.70 -10.34 9.38
C ARG A 171 -9.81 -9.13 9.66
N THR A 172 -10.05 -8.02 8.98
CA THR A 172 -9.36 -6.76 9.26
C THR A 172 -9.67 -6.27 10.67
N LEU A 173 -10.93 -6.29 11.07
CA LEU A 173 -11.35 -5.91 12.43
C LEU A 173 -10.79 -6.88 13.48
N GLN A 174 -10.76 -8.18 13.20
CA GLN A 174 -10.14 -9.16 14.12
C GLN A 174 -8.66 -8.84 14.38
N VAL A 175 -7.91 -8.40 13.37
CA VAL A 175 -6.52 -7.96 13.56
C VAL A 175 -6.44 -6.68 14.36
N ILE A 176 -7.23 -5.67 14.03
CA ILE A 176 -7.25 -4.37 14.73
C ILE A 176 -7.58 -4.57 16.21
N GLU A 177 -8.67 -5.28 16.50
CA GLU A 177 -9.14 -5.54 17.86
C GLU A 177 -8.18 -6.44 18.66
N GLY A 178 -7.55 -7.41 17.99
CA GLY A 178 -6.62 -8.33 18.60
C GLY A 178 -5.26 -7.68 18.94
N MET A 179 -4.74 -6.85 18.05
CA MET A 179 -3.44 -6.20 18.22
C MET A 179 -3.47 -5.00 19.18
N LYS A 180 -4.59 -4.25 19.23
CA LYS A 180 -4.79 -3.09 20.11
C LYS A 180 -3.69 -2.02 20.03
N SER A 181 -2.96 -1.96 18.93
CA SER A 181 -1.90 -0.98 18.72
C SER A 181 -2.46 0.34 18.18
N PRO A 182 -2.11 1.48 18.76
CA PRO A 182 -2.49 2.79 18.24
C PRO A 182 -1.83 3.09 16.90
N ASN A 183 -0.75 2.38 16.56
CA ASN A 183 0.01 2.56 15.34
C ASN A 183 -0.41 1.62 14.20
N LEU A 184 -1.36 0.69 14.43
CA LEU A 184 -1.92 -0.13 13.37
C LEU A 184 -2.96 0.64 12.55
N ARG A 185 -2.76 0.70 11.24
CA ARG A 185 -3.63 1.39 10.28
C ARG A 185 -3.94 0.50 9.08
N ILE A 186 -4.82 0.99 8.22
CA ILE A 186 -5.28 0.28 7.01
C ILE A 186 -4.93 1.10 5.77
N ILE A 187 -4.34 0.45 4.78
CA ILE A 187 -4.37 0.89 3.40
C ILE A 187 -5.64 0.32 2.79
N PHE A 188 -6.53 1.19 2.37
CA PHE A 188 -7.79 0.80 1.73
C PHE A 188 -7.61 0.74 0.22
N ASP A 189 -7.58 -0.46 -0.33
CA ASP A 189 -7.66 -0.70 -1.76
C ASP A 189 -9.03 -1.33 -2.10
N PRO A 190 -9.94 -0.58 -2.71
CA PRO A 190 -11.27 -1.07 -3.04
C PRO A 190 -11.27 -2.30 -3.94
N VAL A 191 -10.35 -2.35 -4.92
CA VAL A 191 -10.28 -3.47 -5.87
C VAL A 191 -9.78 -4.74 -5.22
N ASN A 192 -8.86 -4.63 -4.26
CA ASN A 192 -8.30 -5.79 -3.56
C ASN A 192 -9.32 -6.53 -2.67
N LEU A 193 -10.46 -5.92 -2.35
CA LEU A 193 -11.57 -6.57 -1.63
C LEU A 193 -12.53 -7.30 -2.56
N LEU A 194 -12.40 -7.11 -3.89
CA LEU A 194 -13.31 -7.68 -4.88
C LEU A 194 -12.78 -8.99 -5.46
N GLY A 195 -13.70 -9.83 -5.87
CA GLY A 195 -13.48 -11.08 -6.59
C GLY A 195 -14.72 -11.44 -7.41
N THR A 196 -14.65 -12.50 -8.17
CA THR A 196 -15.76 -12.94 -9.05
C THR A 196 -17.06 -13.25 -8.32
N ASP A 197 -17.00 -13.61 -7.04
CA ASP A 197 -18.14 -13.98 -6.22
C ASP A 197 -18.83 -12.77 -5.53
N ASN A 198 -18.19 -11.59 -5.50
CA ASN A 198 -18.75 -10.42 -4.83
C ASN A 198 -18.77 -9.14 -5.67
N VAL A 199 -18.12 -9.10 -6.83
CA VAL A 199 -18.01 -7.91 -7.69
C VAL A 199 -19.36 -7.36 -8.15
N ASP A 200 -20.38 -8.19 -8.31
CA ASP A 200 -21.74 -7.74 -8.64
C ASP A 200 -22.43 -7.01 -7.48
N ARG A 201 -21.90 -7.14 -6.26
CA ARG A 201 -22.33 -6.44 -5.06
C ARG A 201 -21.26 -5.47 -4.56
N ARG A 202 -20.36 -4.99 -5.45
CA ARG A 202 -19.22 -4.15 -5.07
C ARG A 202 -19.61 -2.97 -4.19
N ASP A 203 -20.71 -2.29 -4.51
CA ASP A 203 -21.11 -1.08 -3.78
C ASP A 203 -21.47 -1.41 -2.32
N THR A 204 -22.09 -2.57 -2.08
CA THR A 204 -22.35 -3.07 -0.72
C THR A 204 -21.04 -3.44 0.00
N VAL A 205 -20.13 -4.16 -0.68
CA VAL A 205 -18.84 -4.59 -0.11
C VAL A 205 -17.99 -3.39 0.26
N LEU A 206 -17.90 -2.41 -0.64
CA LEU A 206 -17.10 -1.21 -0.43
C LEU A 206 -17.74 -0.25 0.58
N GLY A 207 -19.08 -0.15 0.57
CA GLY A 207 -19.83 0.61 1.58
C GLY A 207 -19.59 0.06 2.99
N GLU A 208 -19.69 -1.24 3.19
CA GLU A 208 -19.38 -1.90 4.46
C GLU A 208 -17.92 -1.63 4.89
N ALA A 209 -16.96 -1.72 3.97
CA ALA A 209 -15.57 -1.46 4.27
C ALA A 209 -15.35 0.00 4.70
N MET A 210 -15.92 0.96 3.97
CA MET A 210 -15.82 2.38 4.30
C MET A 210 -16.45 2.72 5.64
N ASP A 211 -17.58 2.12 5.96
CA ASP A 211 -18.30 2.38 7.22
C ASP A 211 -17.56 1.77 8.42
N ARG A 212 -17.21 0.48 8.33
CA ARG A 212 -16.66 -0.27 9.47
C ARG A 212 -15.17 -0.02 9.70
N LEU A 213 -14.40 0.30 8.66
CA LEU A 213 -12.96 0.56 8.76
C LEU A 213 -12.62 2.06 8.76
N CYS A 214 -13.61 2.96 8.71
CA CYS A 214 -13.42 4.41 8.57
C CYS A 214 -12.29 4.96 9.45
N ASP A 215 -12.31 4.68 10.74
CA ASP A 215 -11.37 5.26 11.71
C ASP A 215 -9.94 4.73 11.56
N HIS A 216 -9.78 3.59 10.90
CA HIS A 216 -8.51 2.91 10.69
C HIS A 216 -7.88 3.16 9.32
N ILE A 217 -8.69 3.61 8.33
CA ILE A 217 -8.18 3.94 6.99
C ILE A 217 -7.27 5.17 7.07
N ALA A 218 -5.99 4.98 6.75
CA ALA A 218 -4.97 6.03 6.76
C ALA A 218 -4.49 6.42 5.37
N MET A 219 -4.66 5.54 4.39
CA MET A 219 -4.26 5.74 3.00
C MET A 219 -5.18 4.95 2.07
N VAL A 220 -5.25 5.35 0.80
CA VAL A 220 -6.04 4.67 -0.23
C VAL A 220 -5.20 4.36 -1.45
N HIS A 221 -5.30 3.14 -1.97
CA HIS A 221 -4.85 2.80 -3.31
C HIS A 221 -6.02 2.93 -4.28
N LEU A 222 -5.79 3.58 -5.41
CA LEU A 222 -6.79 3.80 -6.46
C LEU A 222 -6.32 3.10 -7.73
N LYS A 223 -6.98 2.02 -8.06
CA LYS A 223 -6.85 1.29 -9.31
C LYS A 223 -8.22 0.85 -9.80
N ASP A 224 -8.28 0.23 -10.94
CA ASP A 224 -9.49 -0.25 -11.58
C ASP A 224 -9.39 -1.75 -11.84
N TYR A 225 -10.44 -2.36 -12.32
CA TYR A 225 -10.46 -3.76 -12.72
C TYR A 225 -11.28 -3.96 -13.99
N VAL A 226 -10.92 -4.98 -14.73
CA VAL A 226 -11.73 -5.53 -15.81
C VAL A 226 -12.04 -7.00 -15.52
N ARG A 227 -13.22 -7.48 -15.93
CA ARG A 227 -13.60 -8.88 -15.82
C ARG A 227 -12.93 -9.67 -16.95
N THR A 228 -12.36 -10.80 -16.59
CA THR A 228 -11.75 -11.74 -17.52
C THR A 228 -12.26 -13.16 -17.26
N GLU A 229 -12.00 -14.08 -18.15
CA GLU A 229 -12.33 -15.52 -17.96
C GLU A 229 -11.64 -16.10 -16.70
N ASN A 230 -10.51 -15.54 -16.28
CA ASN A 230 -9.72 -16.01 -15.15
C ASN A 230 -9.97 -15.22 -13.85
N GLY A 231 -10.95 -14.30 -13.81
CA GLY A 231 -11.26 -13.48 -12.66
C GLY A 231 -11.16 -11.98 -12.94
N LEU A 232 -10.88 -11.19 -11.90
CA LEU A 232 -10.68 -9.75 -12.04
C LEU A 232 -9.20 -9.46 -12.31
N MET A 233 -8.92 -8.70 -13.35
CA MET A 233 -7.59 -8.19 -13.67
C MET A 233 -7.52 -6.71 -13.29
N SER A 234 -6.55 -6.35 -12.43
CA SER A 234 -6.31 -4.97 -12.04
C SER A 234 -5.72 -4.16 -13.18
N VAL A 235 -6.24 -2.96 -13.40
CA VAL A 235 -5.81 -1.99 -14.41
C VAL A 235 -5.73 -0.59 -13.78
N ALA A 236 -5.17 0.37 -14.51
CA ALA A 236 -5.11 1.76 -14.04
C ALA A 236 -6.51 2.38 -13.91
N ALA A 237 -6.67 3.31 -12.98
CA ALA A 237 -7.92 4.01 -12.74
C ALA A 237 -8.50 4.65 -14.01
N GLY A 238 -9.77 4.37 -14.29
CA GLY A 238 -10.52 4.82 -15.46
C GLY A 238 -10.36 3.94 -16.71
N ASN A 239 -9.67 2.79 -16.58
CA ASN A 239 -9.54 1.82 -17.67
C ASN A 239 -10.37 0.55 -17.44
N GLY A 240 -11.25 0.52 -16.46
CA GLY A 240 -12.07 -0.62 -16.08
C GLY A 240 -13.51 -0.25 -15.72
N GLU A 241 -14.07 -1.00 -14.77
CA GLU A 241 -15.48 -0.98 -14.39
C GLU A 241 -15.74 -0.30 -13.02
N MET A 242 -14.73 0.29 -12.38
CA MET A 242 -14.86 0.88 -11.05
C MET A 242 -15.66 2.19 -11.10
N ASP A 243 -16.66 2.32 -10.22
CA ASP A 243 -17.29 3.59 -9.91
C ASP A 243 -16.64 4.20 -8.66
N TYR A 244 -15.96 5.31 -8.81
CA TYR A 244 -15.28 6.00 -7.72
C TYR A 244 -16.17 6.97 -6.94
N THR A 245 -17.39 7.23 -7.38
CA THR A 245 -18.26 8.29 -6.85
C THR A 245 -18.47 8.17 -5.33
N ALA A 246 -18.85 6.98 -4.87
CA ALA A 246 -19.10 6.74 -3.45
C ALA A 246 -17.81 6.85 -2.62
N ILE A 247 -16.70 6.28 -3.14
CA ILE A 247 -15.38 6.31 -2.49
C ILE A 247 -14.90 7.75 -2.33
N LEU A 248 -14.91 8.53 -3.40
CA LEU A 248 -14.42 9.91 -3.39
C LEU A 248 -15.29 10.82 -2.53
N ARG A 249 -16.62 10.61 -2.51
CA ARG A 249 -17.54 11.31 -1.59
C ARG A 249 -17.22 10.97 -0.13
N PHE A 250 -16.99 9.70 0.19
CA PHE A 250 -16.55 9.26 1.52
C PHE A 250 -15.23 9.94 1.92
N LEU A 251 -14.22 9.91 1.06
CA LEU A 251 -12.93 10.54 1.34
C LEU A 251 -13.07 12.05 1.56
N LYS A 252 -13.85 12.74 0.72
CA LYS A 252 -14.08 14.18 0.83
C LYS A 252 -14.76 14.56 2.14
N ALA A 253 -15.75 13.75 2.56
CA ALA A 253 -16.54 14.02 3.77
C ALA A 253 -15.84 13.60 5.07
N ARG A 254 -15.15 12.48 5.07
CA ARG A 254 -14.63 11.85 6.30
C ARG A 254 -13.11 11.93 6.43
N LYS A 255 -12.37 12.05 5.33
CA LYS A 255 -10.89 12.00 5.28
C LYS A 255 -10.32 13.10 4.34
N PRO A 256 -10.62 14.39 4.51
CA PRO A 256 -10.29 15.43 3.53
C PRO A 256 -8.78 15.61 3.28
N PHE A 257 -7.92 15.22 4.23
CA PHE A 257 -6.46 15.31 4.13
C PHE A 257 -5.79 13.96 3.82
N ILE A 258 -6.57 12.94 3.48
CA ILE A 258 -6.00 11.62 3.18
C ILE A 258 -5.10 11.66 1.94
N GLN A 259 -4.06 10.83 1.96
CA GLN A 259 -3.23 10.55 0.80
C GLN A 259 -3.80 9.33 0.05
N ALA A 260 -3.84 9.43 -1.27
CA ALA A 260 -4.23 8.34 -2.15
C ALA A 260 -3.21 8.18 -3.27
N THR A 261 -2.87 6.97 -3.66
CA THR A 261 -1.95 6.75 -4.78
C THR A 261 -2.60 5.89 -5.86
N LEU A 262 -2.36 6.29 -7.11
CA LEU A 262 -2.69 5.48 -8.26
C LEU A 262 -1.77 4.28 -8.35
N GLU A 263 -2.34 3.14 -8.74
CA GLU A 263 -1.63 1.89 -9.00
C GLU A 263 -1.94 1.35 -10.40
N ASN A 264 -1.10 0.42 -10.88
CA ASN A 264 -1.23 -0.22 -12.19
C ASN A 264 -1.22 0.77 -13.36
N THR A 265 -0.63 1.95 -13.15
CA THR A 265 -0.47 2.96 -14.18
C THR A 265 0.72 2.63 -15.10
N THR A 266 0.65 3.20 -16.28
CA THR A 266 1.74 3.27 -17.27
C THR A 266 1.94 4.74 -17.66
N ASN A 267 3.02 5.04 -18.38
CA ASN A 267 3.26 6.40 -18.87
C ASN A 267 2.12 6.96 -19.72
N ASP A 268 1.46 6.08 -20.48
CA ASP A 268 0.42 6.50 -21.42
C ASP A 268 -0.90 6.85 -20.72
N ASN A 269 -1.09 6.40 -19.45
CA ASN A 269 -2.35 6.58 -18.75
C ASN A 269 -2.23 7.29 -17.38
N ALA A 270 -1.04 7.43 -16.79
CA ALA A 270 -0.87 7.98 -15.45
C ALA A 270 -1.48 9.37 -15.29
N VAL A 271 -1.14 10.31 -16.18
CA VAL A 271 -1.69 11.68 -16.17
C VAL A 271 -3.20 11.67 -16.38
N ARG A 272 -3.69 10.90 -17.35
CA ARG A 272 -5.13 10.80 -17.64
C ARG A 272 -5.92 10.22 -16.46
N SER A 273 -5.37 9.20 -15.79
CA SER A 273 -5.96 8.61 -14.57
C SER A 273 -5.99 9.63 -13.42
N ARG A 274 -4.91 10.41 -13.23
CA ARG A 274 -4.85 11.51 -12.27
C ARG A 274 -5.94 12.53 -12.51
N GLU A 275 -6.02 13.06 -13.74
CA GLU A 275 -7.00 14.07 -14.13
C GLU A 275 -8.45 13.57 -13.99
N LEU A 276 -8.70 12.29 -14.28
CA LEU A 276 -10.01 11.67 -14.07
C LEU A 276 -10.39 11.71 -12.58
N ILE A 277 -9.51 11.21 -11.71
CA ILE A 277 -9.78 11.16 -10.26
C ILE A 277 -9.93 12.56 -9.67
N GLU A 278 -9.10 13.53 -10.08
CA GLU A 278 -9.22 14.93 -9.64
C GLU A 278 -10.56 15.57 -10.07
N ARG A 279 -10.99 15.37 -11.31
CA ARG A 279 -12.32 15.84 -11.79
C ARG A 279 -13.46 15.22 -11.01
N LEU A 280 -13.42 13.89 -10.80
CA LEU A 280 -14.46 13.20 -10.05
C LEU A 280 -14.48 13.68 -8.58
N TYR A 281 -13.30 13.86 -7.95
CA TYR A 281 -13.22 14.37 -6.59
C TYR A 281 -13.73 15.82 -6.46
N ALA A 282 -13.53 16.65 -7.47
CA ALA A 282 -14.08 18.00 -7.49
C ALA A 282 -15.61 18.01 -7.60
N SER A 283 -16.20 17.03 -8.31
CA SER A 283 -17.64 16.97 -8.61
C SER A 283 -18.51 16.35 -7.51
N VAL A 284 -17.95 15.63 -6.54
CA VAL A 284 -18.68 14.97 -5.44
C VAL A 284 -18.84 15.82 -4.18
#